data_e4d323877889955b9db4241e4f8d5e48
#
_entry.id   e4d323877889955b9db4241e4f8d5e48
#
_cell.length_a   1.000
_cell.length_b   1.000
_cell.length_c   1.000
_cell.angle_alpha   90.00
_cell.angle_beta   90.00
_cell.angle_gamma   90.00
#
_symmetry.space_group_name_H-M   'P 1'
#
loop_
_entity.id
_entity.type
_entity.pdbx_description
1 polymer ?
#
loop_
_entity_poly.entity_id
_entity_poly.type
_entity_poly.pdbx_seq_one_letter_code
_entity_poly.pdbx_strand_id
1 'polypeptide(L)'
;GQTENLLFVSGLIVSSMGFSSMMSAGVMGKLGDKVGNHRLLVVAQLYSVIIYLLCANVSSPLQLGLYRFLFGLGTGALIPGVNALLSKMTPKAGISRVFAFNQVFFYLGGVVGPMAGSAVVGQFGYHAVFYATSLCVAFSCLFNLLQFRTLLKVKEI
;
A
#
# COMPACT_ATOMS: atom_id res chain seq x y z
N GLY A 1 27.52 -4.83 -20.19
CA GLY A 1 27.12 -6.07 -19.48
C GLY A 1 26.63 -5.89 -18.05
N GLN A 2 27.34 -5.19 -17.16
CA GLN A 2 26.91 -5.09 -15.74
C GLN A 2 25.69 -4.18 -15.54
N THR A 3 25.60 -3.08 -16.26
CA THR A 3 24.46 -2.16 -16.18
C THR A 3 23.18 -2.76 -16.73
N GLU A 4 23.25 -3.55 -17.78
CA GLU A 4 22.11 -4.25 -18.35
C GLU A 4 21.55 -5.30 -17.39
N ASN A 5 22.41 -6.05 -16.72
CA ASN A 5 22.00 -7.00 -15.69
C ASN A 5 21.32 -6.32 -14.49
N LEU A 6 21.81 -5.13 -14.07
CA LEU A 6 21.20 -4.37 -13.00
C LEU A 6 19.81 -3.84 -13.38
N LEU A 7 19.64 -3.33 -14.60
CA LEU A 7 18.34 -2.88 -15.10
C LEU A 7 17.35 -4.03 -15.22
N PHE A 8 17.79 -5.20 -15.72
CA PHE A 8 16.96 -6.38 -15.82
C PHE A 8 16.51 -6.89 -14.44
N VAL A 9 17.42 -7.00 -13.49
CA VAL A 9 17.11 -7.42 -12.11
C VAL A 9 16.16 -6.43 -11.44
N SER A 10 16.38 -5.12 -11.61
CA SER A 10 15.48 -4.09 -11.08
C SER A 10 14.07 -4.22 -11.66
N GLY A 11 13.96 -4.45 -12.97
CA GLY A 11 12.69 -4.70 -13.65
C GLY A 11 11.97 -5.93 -13.11
N LEU A 12 12.69 -7.04 -12.89
CA LEU A 12 12.13 -8.26 -12.30
C LEU A 12 11.61 -8.03 -10.87
N ILE A 13 12.36 -7.29 -10.05
CA ILE A 13 11.97 -6.97 -8.67
C ILE A 13 10.65 -6.15 -8.66
N VAL A 14 10.55 -5.14 -9.54
CA VAL A 14 9.32 -4.33 -9.64
C VAL A 14 8.16 -5.15 -10.19
N SER A 15 8.39 -5.95 -11.22
CA SER A 15 7.35 -6.79 -11.84
C SER A 15 6.83 -7.86 -10.88
N SER A 16 7.68 -8.41 -10.01
CA SER A 16 7.29 -9.43 -9.03
C SER A 16 6.20 -8.94 -8.08
N MET A 17 6.28 -7.68 -7.65
CA MET A 17 5.26 -7.04 -6.82
C MET A 17 3.92 -6.90 -7.57
N GLY A 18 3.95 -6.44 -8.83
CA GLY A 18 2.75 -6.31 -9.65
C GLY A 18 2.07 -7.65 -9.90
N PHE A 19 2.85 -8.68 -10.23
CA PHE A 19 2.36 -10.03 -10.46
C PHE A 19 1.70 -10.64 -9.20
N SER A 20 2.36 -10.55 -8.05
CA SER A 20 1.83 -11.06 -6.79
C SER A 20 0.57 -10.30 -6.34
N SER A 21 0.53 -8.99 -6.54
CA SER A 21 -0.63 -8.14 -6.27
C SER A 21 -1.84 -8.53 -7.13
N MET A 22 -1.62 -8.81 -8.42
CA MET A 22 -2.66 -9.30 -9.34
C MET A 22 -3.22 -10.65 -8.88
N MET A 23 -2.35 -11.59 -8.49
CA MET A 23 -2.78 -12.90 -7.98
C MET A 23 -3.61 -12.78 -6.70
N SER A 24 -3.23 -11.91 -5.79
CA SER A 24 -3.89 -11.77 -4.49
C SER A 24 -5.18 -10.95 -4.54
N ALA A 25 -5.33 -10.02 -5.48
CA ALA A 25 -6.44 -9.08 -5.54
C ALA A 25 -7.82 -9.77 -5.54
N GLY A 26 -7.98 -10.84 -6.31
CA GLY A 26 -9.24 -11.60 -6.37
C GLY A 26 -9.58 -12.33 -5.07
N VAL A 27 -8.58 -12.90 -4.42
CA VAL A 27 -8.74 -13.61 -3.13
C VAL A 27 -9.02 -12.60 -2.02
N MET A 28 -8.27 -11.51 -1.99
CA MET A 28 -8.38 -10.45 -0.99
C MET A 28 -9.70 -9.67 -1.13
N GLY A 29 -10.22 -9.48 -2.35
CA GLY A 29 -11.54 -8.90 -2.56
C GLY A 29 -12.63 -9.73 -1.89
N LYS A 30 -12.66 -11.05 -2.13
CA LYS A 30 -13.60 -11.97 -1.49
C LYS A 30 -13.44 -12.02 0.04
N LEU A 31 -12.20 -11.94 0.52
CA LEU A 31 -11.93 -11.91 1.96
C LEU A 31 -12.44 -10.62 2.59
N GLY A 32 -12.30 -9.48 1.92
CA GLY A 32 -12.81 -8.19 2.35
C GLY A 32 -14.34 -8.17 2.48
N ASP A 33 -15.04 -8.86 1.59
CA ASP A 33 -16.50 -8.98 1.67
C ASP A 33 -16.95 -9.84 2.87
N LYS A 34 -16.17 -10.86 3.26
CA LYS A 34 -16.49 -11.74 4.40
C LYS A 34 -16.11 -11.15 5.76
N VAL A 35 -14.90 -10.61 5.88
CA VAL A 35 -14.33 -10.13 7.16
C VAL A 35 -14.65 -8.65 7.41
N GLY A 36 -14.99 -7.93 6.34
CA GLY A 36 -15.20 -6.49 6.33
C GLY A 36 -13.97 -5.77 5.75
N ASN A 37 -14.23 -4.98 4.70
CA ASN A 37 -13.18 -4.27 3.96
C ASN A 37 -12.33 -3.37 4.84
N HIS A 38 -12.90 -2.78 5.89
CA HIS A 38 -12.17 -1.93 6.82
C HIS A 38 -11.13 -2.72 7.63
N ARG A 39 -11.52 -3.87 8.19
CA ARG A 39 -10.57 -4.73 8.95
C ARG A 39 -9.45 -5.22 8.05
N LEU A 40 -9.80 -5.62 6.83
CA LEU A 40 -8.82 -6.05 5.84
C LEU A 40 -7.82 -4.94 5.49
N LEU A 41 -8.28 -3.68 5.35
CA LEU A 41 -7.40 -2.54 5.11
C LEU A 41 -6.40 -2.32 6.23
N VAL A 42 -6.86 -2.34 7.49
CA VAL A 42 -5.97 -2.18 8.65
C VAL A 42 -4.93 -3.31 8.70
N VAL A 43 -5.35 -4.55 8.50
CA VAL A 43 -4.42 -5.70 8.47
C VAL A 43 -3.41 -5.57 7.33
N ALA A 44 -3.85 -5.18 6.13
CA ALA A 44 -2.96 -4.96 4.99
C ALA A 44 -1.98 -3.80 5.21
N GLN A 45 -2.38 -2.72 5.90
CA GLN A 45 -1.49 -1.63 6.27
C GLN A 45 -0.46 -2.07 7.32
N LEU A 46 -0.86 -2.79 8.37
CA LEU A 46 0.07 -3.35 9.36
C LEU A 46 1.07 -4.31 8.73
N TYR A 47 0.60 -5.19 7.85
CA TYR A 47 1.45 -6.08 7.07
C TYR A 47 2.46 -5.28 6.24
N SER A 48 2.01 -4.20 5.58
CA SER A 48 2.88 -3.32 4.78
C SER A 48 3.97 -2.66 5.63
N VAL A 49 3.65 -2.20 6.85
CA VAL A 49 4.63 -1.64 7.78
C VAL A 49 5.74 -2.66 8.08
N ILE A 50 5.37 -3.91 8.39
CA ILE A 50 6.33 -4.98 8.69
C ILE A 50 7.23 -5.24 7.48
N ILE A 51 6.66 -5.37 6.27
CA ILE A 51 7.46 -5.62 5.07
C ILE A 51 8.40 -4.46 4.75
N TYR A 52 7.99 -3.20 4.92
CA TYR A 52 8.89 -2.06 4.74
C TYR A 52 10.04 -2.05 5.75
N LEU A 53 9.79 -2.42 7.01
CA LEU A 53 10.86 -2.57 8.00
C LEU A 53 11.83 -3.70 7.64
N LEU A 54 11.35 -4.80 7.08
CA LEU A 54 12.21 -5.87 6.56
C LEU A 54 13.02 -5.39 5.34
N CYS A 55 12.42 -4.64 4.43
CA CYS A 55 13.11 -4.04 3.29
C CYS A 55 14.21 -3.05 3.71
N ALA A 56 14.06 -2.38 4.86
CA ALA A 56 15.08 -1.47 5.37
C ALA A 56 16.38 -2.19 5.76
N ASN A 57 16.34 -3.49 6.04
CA ASN A 57 17.49 -4.31 6.47
C ASN A 57 17.95 -5.31 5.40
N VAL A 58 17.59 -5.06 4.14
CA VAL A 58 17.96 -5.94 3.02
C VAL A 58 19.44 -5.85 2.70
N SER A 59 20.08 -7.01 2.51
CA SER A 59 21.49 -7.15 2.18
C SER A 59 21.73 -7.68 0.76
N SER A 60 20.70 -8.18 0.06
CA SER A 60 20.84 -8.72 -1.30
C SER A 60 19.67 -8.40 -2.21
N PRO A 61 19.89 -8.28 -3.54
CA PRO A 61 18.82 -8.04 -4.52
C PRO A 61 17.73 -9.11 -4.52
N LEU A 62 18.11 -10.37 -4.32
CA LEU A 62 17.19 -11.50 -4.26
C LEU A 62 16.25 -11.39 -3.06
N GLN A 63 16.79 -11.01 -1.91
CA GLN A 63 16.01 -10.79 -0.69
C GLN A 63 15.03 -9.63 -0.86
N LEU A 64 15.46 -8.55 -1.53
CA LEU A 64 14.58 -7.44 -1.87
C LEU A 64 13.43 -7.88 -2.80
N GLY A 65 13.73 -8.68 -3.81
CA GLY A 65 12.73 -9.25 -4.71
C GLY A 65 11.69 -10.09 -3.98
N LEU A 66 12.13 -10.93 -3.05
CA LEU A 66 11.24 -11.75 -2.22
C LEU A 66 10.31 -10.87 -1.35
N TYR A 67 10.86 -9.85 -0.69
CA TYR A 67 10.06 -8.94 0.13
C TYR A 67 9.09 -8.11 -0.71
N ARG A 68 9.47 -7.70 -1.92
CA ARG A 68 8.58 -7.03 -2.87
C ARG A 68 7.46 -7.94 -3.35
N PHE A 69 7.75 -9.21 -3.59
CA PHE A 69 6.72 -10.20 -3.91
C PHE A 69 5.73 -10.39 -2.76
N LEU A 70 6.23 -10.57 -1.54
CA LEU A 70 5.38 -10.66 -0.34
C LEU A 70 4.55 -9.38 -0.14
N PHE A 71 5.16 -8.21 -0.32
CA PHE A 71 4.46 -6.93 -0.26
C PHE A 71 3.28 -6.87 -1.22
N GLY A 72 3.47 -7.31 -2.47
CA GLY A 72 2.41 -7.36 -3.47
C GLY A 72 1.22 -8.23 -3.05
N LEU A 73 1.46 -9.37 -2.40
CA LEU A 73 0.40 -10.24 -1.88
C LEU A 73 -0.51 -9.51 -0.88
N GLY A 74 0.08 -8.73 0.04
CA GLY A 74 -0.69 -7.96 1.03
C GLY A 74 -1.38 -6.73 0.45
N THR A 75 -0.71 -6.02 -0.46
CA THR A 75 -1.24 -4.77 -1.05
C THR A 75 -2.30 -4.98 -2.10
N GLY A 76 -2.43 -6.18 -2.68
CA GLY A 76 -3.53 -6.53 -3.58
C GLY A 76 -4.92 -6.32 -2.97
N ALA A 77 -5.02 -6.26 -1.63
CA ALA A 77 -6.25 -5.93 -0.92
C ALA A 77 -6.55 -4.42 -0.84
N LEU A 78 -5.54 -3.55 -0.93
CA LEU A 78 -5.67 -2.13 -0.58
C LEU A 78 -6.58 -1.39 -1.57
N ILE A 79 -6.31 -1.48 -2.86
CA ILE A 79 -7.08 -0.75 -3.89
C ILE A 79 -8.54 -1.21 -3.92
N PRO A 80 -8.86 -2.51 -4.08
CA PRO A 80 -10.25 -2.96 -4.08
C PRO A 80 -10.93 -2.72 -2.73
N GLY A 81 -10.23 -2.83 -1.61
CA GLY A 81 -10.76 -2.55 -0.28
C GLY A 81 -11.16 -1.09 -0.09
N VAL A 82 -10.33 -0.14 -0.51
CA VAL A 82 -10.65 1.30 -0.49
C VAL A 82 -11.86 1.59 -1.39
N ASN A 83 -11.87 1.09 -2.61
CA ASN A 83 -12.96 1.30 -3.55
C ASN A 83 -14.29 0.73 -3.03
N ALA A 84 -14.26 -0.45 -2.42
CA ALA A 84 -15.45 -1.05 -1.80
C ALA A 84 -15.98 -0.23 -0.63
N LEU A 85 -15.09 0.33 0.22
CA LEU A 85 -15.49 1.22 1.32
C LEU A 85 -16.08 2.52 0.80
N LEU A 86 -15.43 3.17 -0.16
CA LEU A 86 -15.94 4.39 -0.78
C LEU A 86 -17.34 4.17 -1.38
N SER A 87 -17.53 3.05 -2.09
CA SER A 87 -18.84 2.69 -2.65
C SER A 87 -19.92 2.48 -1.58
N LYS A 88 -19.56 1.85 -0.46
CA LYS A 88 -20.50 1.56 0.65
C LYS A 88 -20.85 2.80 1.48
N MET A 89 -19.92 3.74 1.60
CA MET A 89 -20.07 4.92 2.47
C MET A 89 -20.60 6.16 1.74
N THR A 90 -20.62 6.15 0.41
CA THR A 90 -20.99 7.32 -0.39
C THR A 90 -22.39 7.16 -0.97
N PRO A 91 -23.29 8.16 -0.83
CA PRO A 91 -24.58 8.18 -1.50
C PRO A 91 -24.43 8.11 -3.03
N LYS A 92 -25.36 7.43 -3.71
CA LYS A 92 -25.32 7.23 -5.17
C LYS A 92 -25.13 8.52 -5.97
N ALA A 93 -25.75 9.63 -5.52
CA ALA A 93 -25.66 10.94 -6.18
C ALA A 93 -24.23 11.56 -6.17
N GLY A 94 -23.38 11.18 -5.22
CA GLY A 94 -22.03 11.76 -5.07
C GLY A 94 -20.87 10.79 -5.39
N ILE A 95 -21.17 9.55 -5.73
CA ILE A 95 -20.18 8.47 -5.83
C ILE A 95 -19.08 8.76 -6.85
N SER A 96 -19.43 9.25 -8.03
CA SER A 96 -18.47 9.57 -9.09
C SER A 96 -17.50 10.67 -8.67
N ARG A 97 -17.97 11.68 -7.93
CA ARG A 97 -17.13 12.76 -7.41
C ARG A 97 -16.13 12.26 -6.38
N VAL A 98 -16.56 11.41 -5.46
CA VAL A 98 -15.69 10.82 -4.43
C VAL A 98 -14.63 9.93 -5.06
N PHE A 99 -14.99 9.11 -6.04
CA PHE A 99 -14.02 8.30 -6.78
C PHE A 99 -13.03 9.16 -7.57
N ALA A 100 -13.48 10.27 -8.18
CA ALA A 100 -12.59 11.20 -8.88
C ALA A 100 -11.57 11.81 -7.92
N PHE A 101 -11.99 12.28 -6.73
CA PHE A 101 -11.07 12.78 -5.72
C PHE A 101 -10.09 11.70 -5.23
N ASN A 102 -10.58 10.49 -4.96
CA ASN A 102 -9.70 9.37 -4.59
C ASN A 102 -8.61 9.13 -5.64
N GLN A 103 -8.98 9.19 -6.92
CA GLN A 103 -8.03 8.99 -8.03
C GLN A 103 -7.01 10.13 -8.12
N VAL A 104 -7.43 11.38 -7.89
CA VAL A 104 -6.51 12.53 -7.84
C VAL A 104 -5.47 12.34 -6.74
N PHE A 105 -5.89 11.99 -5.51
CA PHE A 105 -4.96 11.75 -4.41
C PHE A 105 -4.04 10.55 -4.66
N PHE A 106 -4.55 9.51 -5.31
CA PHE A 106 -3.75 8.35 -5.71
C PHE A 106 -2.61 8.75 -6.67
N TYR A 107 -2.93 9.53 -7.69
CA TYR A 107 -1.92 10.02 -8.65
C TYR A 107 -0.97 11.04 -8.03
N LEU A 108 -1.46 11.94 -7.18
CA LEU A 108 -0.60 12.87 -6.44
C LEU A 108 0.41 12.10 -5.58
N GLY A 109 -0.03 11.06 -4.89
CA GLY A 109 0.87 10.18 -4.15
C GLY A 109 1.91 9.49 -5.04
N GLY A 110 1.51 9.09 -6.26
CA GLY A 110 2.38 8.50 -7.27
C GLY A 110 3.45 9.45 -7.81
N VAL A 111 3.21 10.76 -7.79
CA VAL A 111 4.19 11.80 -8.19
C VAL A 111 5.05 12.23 -7.00
N VAL A 112 4.41 12.62 -5.90
CA VAL A 112 5.09 13.17 -4.71
C VAL A 112 5.94 12.10 -4.02
N GLY A 113 5.46 10.85 -3.98
CA GLY A 113 6.14 9.73 -3.31
C GLY A 113 7.56 9.51 -3.83
N PRO A 114 7.77 9.24 -5.13
CA PRO A 114 9.11 9.07 -5.69
C PRO A 114 10.00 10.30 -5.54
N MET A 115 9.44 11.52 -5.66
CA MET A 115 10.21 12.76 -5.46
C MET A 115 10.71 12.88 -4.02
N ALA A 116 9.84 12.71 -3.04
CA ALA A 116 10.21 12.71 -1.63
C ALA A 116 11.18 11.56 -1.30
N GLY A 117 10.92 10.37 -1.85
CA GLY A 117 11.78 9.21 -1.68
C GLY A 117 13.20 9.46 -2.21
N SER A 118 13.35 10.05 -3.39
CA SER A 118 14.66 10.36 -3.96
C SER A 118 15.43 11.39 -3.12
N ALA A 119 14.74 12.41 -2.58
CA ALA A 119 15.32 13.39 -1.69
C ALA A 119 15.85 12.75 -0.38
N VAL A 120 15.06 11.83 0.19
CA VAL A 120 15.47 11.07 1.40
C VAL A 120 16.68 10.17 1.10
N VAL A 121 16.68 9.48 -0.06
CA VAL A 121 17.85 8.67 -0.47
C VAL A 121 19.09 9.52 -0.59
N GLY A 122 19.00 10.70 -1.21
CA GLY A 122 20.14 11.59 -1.41
C GLY A 122 20.77 12.11 -0.12
N GLN A 123 19.99 12.27 0.94
CA GLN A 123 20.45 12.81 2.23
C GLN A 123 20.78 11.72 3.26
N PHE A 124 20.00 10.65 3.32
CA PHE A 124 20.04 9.67 4.41
C PHE A 124 20.28 8.22 3.94
N GLY A 125 20.39 8.01 2.63
CA GLY A 125 20.64 6.71 2.03
C GLY A 125 19.39 5.84 1.86
N TYR A 126 19.57 4.67 1.23
CA TYR A 126 18.47 3.77 0.82
C TYR A 126 17.65 3.21 1.98
N HIS A 127 18.29 2.89 3.10
CA HIS A 127 17.60 2.34 4.27
C HIS A 127 16.58 3.32 4.84
N ALA A 128 16.91 4.62 4.84
CA ALA A 128 16.06 5.68 5.38
C ALA A 128 14.71 5.81 4.66
N VAL A 129 14.66 5.56 3.35
CA VAL A 129 13.41 5.60 2.58
C VAL A 129 12.42 4.56 3.07
N PHE A 130 12.88 3.34 3.34
CA PHE A 130 12.02 2.28 3.84
C PHE A 130 11.49 2.58 5.24
N TYR A 131 12.33 3.13 6.12
CA TYR A 131 11.89 3.59 7.44
C TYR A 131 10.89 4.74 7.34
N ALA A 132 11.15 5.74 6.51
CA ALA A 132 10.23 6.87 6.29
C ALA A 132 8.88 6.38 5.74
N THR A 133 8.88 5.49 4.75
CA THR A 133 7.67 4.91 4.18
C THR A 133 6.90 4.09 5.22
N SER A 134 7.61 3.28 6.01
CA SER A 134 7.01 2.51 7.10
C SER A 134 6.31 3.41 8.12
N LEU A 135 6.93 4.54 8.51
CA LEU A 135 6.34 5.53 9.41
C LEU A 135 5.09 6.18 8.80
N CYS A 136 5.13 6.57 7.52
CA CYS A 136 3.96 7.13 6.83
C CYS A 136 2.79 6.14 6.79
N VAL A 137 3.05 4.87 6.49
CA VAL A 137 2.01 3.83 6.47
C VAL A 137 1.49 3.55 7.89
N ALA A 138 2.35 3.52 8.89
CA ALA A 138 1.96 3.35 10.29
C ALA A 138 1.06 4.51 10.77
N PHE A 139 1.42 5.75 10.43
CA PHE A 139 0.58 6.92 10.72
C PHE A 139 -0.78 6.84 10.03
N SER A 140 -0.81 6.47 8.75
CA SER A 140 -2.05 6.24 8.01
C SER A 140 -2.91 5.14 8.64
N CYS A 141 -2.29 4.05 9.10
CA CYS A 141 -2.97 2.96 9.79
C CYS A 141 -3.60 3.43 11.12
N LEU A 142 -2.84 4.19 11.90
CA LEU A 142 -3.32 4.76 13.16
C LEU A 142 -4.51 5.70 12.92
N PHE A 143 -4.43 6.57 11.92
CA PHE A 143 -5.51 7.46 11.54
C PHE A 143 -6.78 6.69 11.14
N ASN A 144 -6.65 5.63 10.34
CA ASN A 144 -7.76 4.76 9.98
C ASN A 144 -8.39 4.08 11.19
N LEU A 145 -7.59 3.60 12.14
CA LEU A 145 -8.08 2.98 13.37
C LEU A 145 -8.87 3.96 14.24
N LEU A 146 -8.40 5.20 14.37
CA LEU A 146 -9.07 6.25 15.14
C LEU A 146 -10.40 6.65 14.52
N GLN A 147 -10.41 6.88 13.21
CA GLN A 147 -11.62 7.22 12.45
C GLN A 147 -12.69 6.12 12.57
N PHE A 148 -12.28 4.87 12.51
CA PHE A 148 -13.21 3.74 12.59
C PHE A 148 -13.86 3.59 13.96
N ARG A 149 -13.12 3.83 15.04
CA ARG A 149 -13.69 3.86 16.40
C ARG A 149 -14.79 4.91 16.51
N THR A 150 -14.61 6.06 15.85
CA THR A 150 -15.60 7.14 15.83
C THR A 150 -16.85 6.76 15.03
N LEU A 151 -16.67 6.11 13.85
CA LEU A 151 -17.77 5.68 13.01
C LEU A 151 -18.62 4.55 13.64
N LEU A 152 -18.00 3.63 14.38
CA LEU A 152 -18.73 2.59 15.12
C LEU A 152 -19.58 3.18 16.25
N LYS A 153 -19.07 4.17 16.98
CA LYS A 153 -19.85 4.86 18.01
C LYS A 153 -21.07 5.60 17.47
N VAL A 154 -20.99 6.14 16.25
CA VAL A 154 -22.10 6.83 15.60
C VAL A 154 -23.19 5.87 15.11
N LYS A 155 -22.86 4.60 14.85
CA LYS A 155 -23.80 3.59 14.37
C LYS A 155 -24.58 2.90 15.51
N GLU A 156 -24.17 3.11 16.76
CA GLU A 156 -24.86 2.58 17.97
C GLU A 156 -25.82 3.61 18.60
N ILE A 157 -25.94 4.82 18.01
CA ILE A 157 -26.95 5.84 18.36
C ILE A 157 -28.02 5.88 17.27
#